data_3be76af9ba94992508914fafab92503f
#
_entry.id   3be76af9ba94992508914fafab92503f
#
_cell.length_a   1.000
_cell.length_b   1.000
_cell.length_c   1.000
_cell.angle_alpha   90.00
_cell.angle_beta   90.00
_cell.angle_gamma   90.00
#
_symmetry.space_group_name_H-M   'P 1'
#
loop_
_entity.id
_entity.type
_entity.pdbx_description
1 polymer ?
#
loop_
_entity_poly.entity_id
_entity_poly.type
_entity_poly.pdbx_seq_one_letter_code
_entity_poly.pdbx_strand_id
1 'polypeptide(L)'
;MRPPRPINPKHSRFQLVVAVALCLSGPAQAQTPPGETMARKNACMACHGLVHKQVGPGFAQIAQRYRNDAEAPVRLAAKIRNGSVGTWGRVIMPRQTQVSEADAQALARWVLSQPDPPS
;
A
#
# COMPACT_ATOMS: atom_id res chain seq x y z
N MET A 1 83.33 -10.14 -27.87
CA MET A 1 82.33 -11.05 -27.33
C MET A 1 81.54 -10.32 -26.24
N ARG A 2 80.23 -9.95 -26.50
CA ARG A 2 79.39 -9.31 -25.51
C ARG A 2 78.58 -10.41 -24.82
N PRO A 3 78.46 -10.40 -23.47
CA PRO A 3 77.55 -11.35 -22.82
C PRO A 3 76.09 -11.07 -23.03
N PRO A 4 75.22 -12.10 -23.08
CA PRO A 4 73.80 -11.93 -23.29
C PRO A 4 73.15 -11.29 -22.07
N ARG A 5 72.19 -10.40 -22.31
CA ARG A 5 71.34 -9.71 -21.29
C ARG A 5 70.35 -10.69 -20.70
N PRO A 6 70.13 -10.69 -19.38
CA PRO A 6 69.10 -11.52 -18.75
C PRO A 6 67.71 -11.00 -19.11
N ILE A 7 66.86 -11.92 -19.58
CA ILE A 7 65.45 -11.70 -19.81
C ILE A 7 64.73 -11.75 -18.47
N ASN A 8 64.13 -10.65 -18.08
CA ASN A 8 63.33 -10.56 -16.85
C ASN A 8 61.86 -10.89 -17.19
N PRO A 9 61.31 -12.06 -16.79
CA PRO A 9 59.92 -12.35 -16.99
C PRO A 9 59.09 -11.73 -15.85
N LYS A 10 58.69 -10.49 -16.03
CA LYS A 10 57.59 -9.96 -15.20
C LYS A 10 56.29 -10.63 -15.64
N HIS A 11 56.03 -11.79 -15.08
CA HIS A 11 54.74 -12.39 -15.13
C HIS A 11 53.77 -11.56 -14.32
N SER A 12 53.11 -10.65 -15.03
CA SER A 12 51.90 -9.98 -14.55
C SER A 12 50.84 -11.07 -14.38
N ARG A 13 50.68 -11.57 -13.15
CA ARG A 13 49.55 -12.39 -12.76
C ARG A 13 48.35 -11.45 -12.69
N PHE A 14 47.66 -11.32 -13.81
CA PHE A 14 46.32 -10.76 -13.83
C PHE A 14 45.43 -11.78 -13.10
N GLN A 15 45.28 -11.60 -11.78
CA GLN A 15 44.26 -12.33 -11.03
C GLN A 15 42.92 -11.76 -11.42
N LEU A 16 42.22 -12.52 -12.27
CA LEU A 16 40.77 -12.32 -12.51
C LEU A 16 40.05 -12.65 -11.21
N VAL A 17 39.74 -11.62 -10.42
CA VAL A 17 38.80 -11.74 -9.30
C VAL A 17 37.41 -11.74 -9.91
N VAL A 18 36.90 -12.92 -10.17
CA VAL A 18 35.48 -13.11 -10.51
C VAL A 18 34.72 -12.91 -9.21
N ALA A 19 34.23 -11.68 -9.00
CA ALA A 19 33.28 -11.38 -7.94
C ALA A 19 31.93 -11.98 -8.36
N VAL A 20 31.63 -13.17 -7.84
CA VAL A 20 30.29 -13.76 -7.91
C VAL A 20 29.40 -12.96 -6.98
N ALA A 21 28.74 -11.94 -7.52
CA ALA A 21 27.66 -11.24 -6.82
C ALA A 21 26.46 -12.21 -6.72
N LEU A 22 26.34 -12.92 -5.61
CA LEU A 22 25.12 -13.62 -5.24
C LEU A 22 24.03 -12.55 -5.02
N CYS A 23 23.20 -12.35 -6.00
CA CYS A 23 21.94 -11.62 -5.84
C CYS A 23 21.04 -12.43 -4.91
N LEU A 24 21.05 -12.10 -3.63
CA LEU A 24 20.07 -12.56 -2.64
C LEU A 24 18.75 -11.85 -2.94
N SER A 25 18.06 -12.31 -3.99
CA SER A 25 16.68 -11.94 -4.24
C SER A 25 15.83 -12.67 -3.21
N GLY A 26 15.71 -12.09 -2.02
CA GLY A 26 14.74 -12.55 -1.03
C GLY A 26 13.33 -12.39 -1.58
N PRO A 27 12.36 -13.23 -1.16
CA PRO A 27 10.97 -13.08 -1.57
C PRO A 27 10.48 -11.67 -1.19
N ALA A 28 10.01 -10.91 -2.18
CA ALA A 28 9.38 -9.62 -1.95
C ALA A 28 8.11 -9.88 -1.12
N GLN A 29 8.15 -9.55 0.16
CA GLN A 29 6.97 -9.62 1.00
C GLN A 29 6.01 -8.51 0.57
N ALA A 30 4.82 -8.89 0.13
CA ALA A 30 3.76 -7.94 -0.15
C ALA A 30 3.38 -7.23 1.16
N GLN A 31 3.76 -5.96 1.29
CA GLN A 31 3.42 -5.15 2.46
C GLN A 31 1.96 -4.72 2.37
N THR A 32 1.24 -4.89 3.49
CA THR A 32 -0.12 -4.36 3.61
C THR A 32 -0.10 -2.84 3.41
N PRO A 33 -0.94 -2.28 2.52
CA PRO A 33 -0.97 -0.84 2.30
C PRO A 33 -1.20 -0.05 3.61
N PRO A 34 -0.56 1.11 3.79
CA PRO A 34 -0.69 1.90 5.02
C PRO A 34 -2.15 2.23 5.38
N GLY A 35 -3.01 2.47 4.39
CA GLY A 35 -4.43 2.72 4.59
C GLY A 35 -5.19 1.51 5.13
N GLU A 36 -4.89 0.32 4.65
CA GLU A 36 -5.47 -0.92 5.18
C GLU A 36 -5.03 -1.17 6.63
N THR A 37 -3.75 -0.97 6.92
CA THR A 37 -3.21 -1.08 8.28
C THR A 37 -3.93 -0.12 9.23
N MET A 38 -4.16 1.12 8.80
CA MET A 38 -4.90 2.13 9.56
C MET A 38 -6.37 1.73 9.75
N ALA A 39 -7.02 1.21 8.72
CA ALA A 39 -8.40 0.72 8.79
C ALA A 39 -8.54 -0.45 9.79
N ARG A 40 -7.59 -1.38 9.78
CA ARG A 40 -7.56 -2.49 10.74
C ARG A 40 -7.34 -2.00 12.16
N LYS A 41 -6.39 -1.09 12.38
CA LYS A 41 -6.10 -0.50 13.69
C LYS A 41 -7.31 0.21 14.29
N ASN A 42 -8.14 0.84 13.47
CA ASN A 42 -9.34 1.55 13.88
C ASN A 42 -10.62 0.71 13.82
N ALA A 43 -10.49 -0.62 13.74
CA ALA A 43 -11.60 -1.58 13.70
C ALA A 43 -12.61 -1.37 12.55
N CYS A 44 -12.24 -0.67 11.49
CA CYS A 44 -13.13 -0.46 10.34
C CYS A 44 -13.55 -1.78 9.69
N MET A 45 -12.64 -2.78 9.71
CA MET A 45 -12.89 -4.10 9.13
C MET A 45 -13.91 -4.94 9.90
N ALA A 46 -14.34 -4.51 11.09
CA ALA A 46 -15.43 -5.17 11.82
C ALA A 46 -16.79 -5.02 11.10
N CYS A 47 -16.95 -3.95 10.30
CA CYS A 47 -18.19 -3.65 9.60
C CYS A 47 -18.01 -3.55 8.09
N HIS A 48 -16.81 -3.27 7.57
CA HIS A 48 -16.52 -3.10 6.16
C HIS A 48 -15.66 -4.24 5.63
N GLY A 49 -16.10 -4.89 4.55
CA GLY A 49 -15.23 -5.76 3.77
C GLY A 49 -14.32 -4.96 2.84
N LEU A 50 -13.27 -5.57 2.32
CA LEU A 50 -12.45 -4.95 1.29
C LEU A 50 -13.24 -4.77 -0.01
N VAL A 51 -13.97 -5.80 -0.42
CA VAL A 51 -14.66 -5.84 -1.71
C VAL A 51 -16.18 -5.76 -1.52
N HIS A 52 -16.74 -6.63 -0.70
CA HIS A 52 -18.19 -6.79 -0.56
C HIS A 52 -18.69 -6.27 0.77
N LYS A 53 -20.00 -5.95 0.75
CA LYS A 53 -20.75 -5.56 1.94
C LYS A 53 -20.66 -6.64 3.03
N GLN A 54 -20.45 -6.19 4.25
CA GLN A 54 -20.67 -6.96 5.48
C GLN A 54 -21.85 -6.33 6.25
N VAL A 55 -21.57 -5.58 7.29
CA VAL A 55 -22.56 -4.71 7.94
C VAL A 55 -22.69 -3.42 7.14
N GLY A 56 -21.58 -2.75 6.88
CA GLY A 56 -21.48 -1.61 5.96
C GLY A 56 -21.02 -2.03 4.56
N PRO A 57 -20.97 -1.11 3.60
CA PRO A 57 -20.51 -1.40 2.25
C PRO A 57 -19.04 -1.82 2.23
N GLY A 58 -18.65 -2.64 1.24
CA GLY A 58 -17.24 -2.92 0.97
C GLY A 58 -16.49 -1.66 0.50
N PHE A 59 -15.22 -1.56 0.80
CA PHE A 59 -14.42 -0.38 0.39
C PHE A 59 -14.37 -0.23 -1.13
N ALA A 60 -14.26 -1.33 -1.88
CA ALA A 60 -14.35 -1.31 -3.34
C ALA A 60 -15.71 -0.80 -3.86
N GLN A 61 -16.81 -1.14 -3.19
CA GLN A 61 -18.14 -0.63 -3.53
C GLN A 61 -18.26 0.88 -3.26
N ILE A 62 -17.61 1.36 -2.19
CA ILE A 62 -17.55 2.81 -1.91
C ILE A 62 -16.74 3.51 -3.01
N ALA A 63 -15.56 2.98 -3.34
CA ALA A 63 -14.73 3.53 -4.40
C ALA A 63 -15.49 3.62 -5.73
N GLN A 64 -16.17 2.56 -6.14
CA GLN A 64 -16.96 2.51 -7.35
C GLN A 64 -18.05 3.58 -7.35
N ARG A 65 -18.79 3.71 -6.25
CA ARG A 65 -19.89 4.70 -6.16
C ARG A 65 -19.43 6.14 -6.29
N TYR A 66 -18.26 6.45 -5.76
CA TYR A 66 -17.74 7.82 -5.69
C TYR A 66 -16.61 8.12 -6.68
N ARG A 67 -16.35 7.25 -7.64
CA ARG A 67 -15.19 7.32 -8.56
C ARG A 67 -15.05 8.66 -9.30
N ASN A 68 -16.16 9.25 -9.69
CA ASN A 68 -16.17 10.50 -10.47
C ASN A 68 -16.54 11.73 -9.65
N ASP A 69 -16.44 11.64 -8.34
CA ASP A 69 -16.82 12.67 -7.41
C ASP A 69 -15.59 13.35 -6.80
N ALA A 70 -15.27 14.55 -7.26
CA ALA A 70 -14.13 15.30 -6.81
C ALA A 70 -14.18 15.65 -5.30
N GLU A 71 -15.39 15.78 -4.74
CA GLU A 71 -15.59 16.11 -3.34
C GLU A 71 -15.66 14.88 -2.43
N ALA A 72 -15.60 13.67 -2.99
CA ALA A 72 -15.70 12.44 -2.22
C ALA A 72 -14.64 12.34 -1.09
N PRO A 73 -13.36 12.70 -1.29
CA PRO A 73 -12.37 12.61 -0.22
C PRO A 73 -12.77 13.38 1.04
N VAL A 74 -13.24 14.61 0.88
CA VAL A 74 -13.64 15.48 1.99
C VAL A 74 -14.93 14.95 2.65
N ARG A 75 -15.91 14.57 1.84
CA ARG A 75 -17.19 14.03 2.37
C ARG A 75 -17.01 12.71 3.10
N LEU A 76 -16.20 11.80 2.57
CA LEU A 76 -15.94 10.51 3.23
C LEU A 76 -15.15 10.69 4.51
N ALA A 77 -14.16 11.58 4.57
CA ALA A 77 -13.45 11.90 5.80
C ALA A 77 -14.41 12.43 6.88
N ALA A 78 -15.32 13.33 6.51
CA ALA A 78 -16.35 13.84 7.42
C ALA A 78 -17.29 12.72 7.91
N LYS A 79 -17.71 11.80 7.02
CA LYS A 79 -18.56 10.64 7.39
C LYS A 79 -17.85 9.68 8.33
N ILE A 80 -16.55 9.45 8.18
CA ILE A 80 -15.76 8.65 9.10
C ILE A 80 -15.81 9.26 10.51
N ARG A 81 -15.53 10.55 10.64
CA ARG A 81 -15.47 11.20 11.95
C ARG A 81 -16.83 11.42 12.59
N ASN A 82 -17.83 11.80 11.81
CA ASN A 82 -19.15 12.22 12.31
C ASN A 82 -20.18 11.09 12.28
N GLY A 83 -19.85 9.96 11.67
CA GLY A 83 -20.81 8.90 11.40
C GLY A 83 -21.65 9.21 10.16
N SER A 84 -22.47 8.22 9.76
CA SER A 84 -23.31 8.33 8.56
C SER A 84 -24.49 7.36 8.64
N VAL A 85 -25.60 7.75 8.04
CA VAL A 85 -26.79 6.91 7.86
C VAL A 85 -27.50 7.30 6.56
N GLY A 86 -28.21 6.38 5.96
CA GLY A 86 -29.08 6.63 4.80
C GLY A 86 -28.43 6.44 3.43
N THR A 87 -27.14 6.70 3.29
CA THR A 87 -26.44 6.57 1.99
C THR A 87 -26.41 5.13 1.47
N TRP A 88 -26.30 4.18 2.39
CA TRP A 88 -26.19 2.73 2.11
C TRP A 88 -27.30 1.93 2.80
N GLY A 89 -28.45 2.53 3.02
CA GLY A 89 -29.56 1.96 3.75
C GLY A 89 -29.67 2.49 5.17
N ARG A 90 -30.36 1.73 6.04
CA ARG A 90 -30.69 2.18 7.40
C ARG A 90 -29.63 1.89 8.45
N VAL A 91 -28.60 1.13 8.09
CA VAL A 91 -27.54 0.80 9.04
C VAL A 91 -26.72 2.05 9.32
N ILE A 92 -26.52 2.32 10.59
CA ILE A 92 -25.77 3.49 11.06
C ILE A 92 -24.28 3.13 11.07
N MET A 93 -23.46 3.93 10.42
CA MET A 93 -22.03 3.98 10.67
C MET A 93 -21.78 4.88 11.89
N PRO A 94 -21.30 4.37 13.01
CA PRO A 94 -21.07 5.19 14.20
C PRO A 94 -19.91 6.17 13.98
N ARG A 95 -19.90 7.22 14.78
CA ARG A 95 -18.82 8.21 14.80
C ARG A 95 -17.51 7.54 15.22
N GLN A 96 -16.42 7.84 14.53
CA GLN A 96 -15.08 7.34 14.83
C GLN A 96 -14.25 8.44 15.51
N THR A 97 -14.58 8.73 16.74
CA THR A 97 -13.97 9.86 17.50
C THR A 97 -12.48 9.68 17.77
N GLN A 98 -11.99 8.44 17.73
CA GLN A 98 -10.57 8.10 17.88
C GLN A 98 -9.74 8.39 16.62
N VAL A 99 -10.39 8.60 15.46
CA VAL A 99 -9.72 8.89 14.18
C VAL A 99 -9.50 10.38 14.08
N SER A 100 -8.23 10.80 13.94
CA SER A 100 -7.89 12.21 13.69
C SER A 100 -8.43 12.69 12.34
N GLU A 101 -8.48 13.99 12.13
CA GLU A 101 -8.88 14.54 10.83
C GLU A 101 -7.91 14.13 9.72
N ALA A 102 -6.61 14.18 9.97
CA ALA A 102 -5.59 13.76 9.03
C ALA A 102 -5.71 12.27 8.67
N ASP A 103 -5.96 11.42 9.67
CA ASP A 103 -6.16 9.98 9.46
C ASP A 103 -7.46 9.71 8.69
N ALA A 104 -8.53 10.43 8.98
CA ALA A 104 -9.79 10.31 8.26
C ALA A 104 -9.63 10.68 6.77
N GLN A 105 -8.86 11.73 6.47
CA GLN A 105 -8.54 12.09 5.09
C GLN A 105 -7.67 11.02 4.40
N ALA A 106 -6.68 10.47 5.11
CA ALA A 106 -5.85 9.39 4.59
C ALA A 106 -6.66 8.11 4.32
N LEU A 107 -7.54 7.74 5.25
CA LEU A 107 -8.47 6.62 5.09
C LEU A 107 -9.42 6.83 3.91
N ALA A 108 -10.01 8.02 3.77
CA ALA A 108 -10.91 8.35 2.66
C ALA A 108 -10.20 8.18 1.30
N ARG A 109 -8.97 8.70 1.17
CA ARG A 109 -8.16 8.52 -0.05
C ARG A 109 -7.85 7.05 -0.31
N TRP A 110 -7.48 6.29 0.70
CA TRP A 110 -7.22 4.86 0.55
C TRP A 110 -8.47 4.09 0.14
N VAL A 111 -9.62 4.36 0.74
CA VAL A 111 -10.90 3.74 0.34
C VAL A 111 -11.22 4.04 -1.12
N LEU A 112 -11.04 5.29 -1.56
CA LEU A 112 -11.30 5.70 -2.94
C LEU A 112 -10.29 5.13 -3.95
N SER A 113 -9.14 4.66 -3.50
CA SER A 113 -8.12 4.00 -4.35
C SER A 113 -8.40 2.50 -4.56
N GLN A 114 -9.42 1.95 -3.93
CA GLN A 114 -9.72 0.52 -4.11
C GLN A 114 -10.17 0.23 -5.55
N PRO A 115 -9.75 -0.92 -6.12
CA PRO A 115 -10.21 -1.34 -7.43
C PRO A 115 -11.71 -1.60 -7.42
N ASP A 116 -12.32 -1.59 -8.60
CA ASP A 116 -13.73 -1.97 -8.72
C ASP A 116 -13.95 -3.41 -8.24
N PRO A 117 -15.11 -3.68 -7.64
CA PRO A 117 -15.48 -5.05 -7.33
C PRO A 117 -15.50 -5.90 -8.61
N PRO A 118 -15.09 -7.16 -8.56
CA PRO A 118 -15.26 -8.06 -9.69
C PRO A 118 -16.75 -8.17 -10.05
N SER A 119 -17.04 -8.23 -11.35
CA SER A 119 -18.37 -8.44 -11.91
C SER A 119 -18.91 -9.85 -11.64
#